data_92d9d16945af4b5676a5d43a63af2412
#
_entry.id   92d9d16945af4b5676a5d43a63af2412
#
_cell.length_a   1.000
_cell.length_b   1.000
_cell.length_c   1.000
_cell.angle_alpha   90.00
_cell.angle_beta   90.00
_cell.angle_gamma   90.00
#
_symmetry.space_group_name_H-M   'P 1'
#
loop_
_entity.id
_entity.type
_entity.pdbx_description
1 polymer ?
#
loop_
_entity_poly.entity_id
_entity_poly.type
_entity_poly.pdbx_seq_one_letter_code
_entity_poly.pdbx_strand_id
1 'polypeptide(L)'
;MRQLSILHSTRLMAVFFTALFTFLGSAAAAEPPVNTLKTSLFGGRTDTAINGYDTVAYFTDNKPLEGRDNLVTEWMGAKWKFATQANLELFKANPEKYAPQYGGYCAYGITQDALVKIEPEQFTIRDGKL
;
A
#
# COMPACT_ATOMS: atom_id res chain seq x y z
N MET A 1 45.62 -67.05 37.51
CA MET A 1 44.32 -67.46 37.03
C MET A 1 43.55 -66.20 36.68
N ARG A 2 42.92 -66.14 35.56
CA ARG A 2 42.52 -65.05 34.69
C ARG A 2 41.66 -64.00 35.37
N GLN A 3 42.13 -62.77 35.32
CA GLN A 3 41.35 -61.54 35.56
C GLN A 3 40.73 -61.09 34.22
N LEU A 4 39.41 -61.09 34.16
CA LEU A 4 38.69 -60.48 33.08
C LEU A 4 38.48 -58.98 33.36
N SER A 5 39.13 -58.19 32.58
CA SER A 5 38.98 -56.76 32.58
C SER A 5 37.73 -56.37 31.77
N ILE A 6 36.71 -55.82 32.45
CA ILE A 6 35.50 -55.31 31.82
C ILE A 6 35.73 -53.83 31.53
N LEU A 7 35.99 -53.53 30.27
CA LEU A 7 36.02 -52.17 29.78
C LEU A 7 34.59 -51.62 29.68
N HIS A 8 34.27 -50.69 30.53
CA HIS A 8 33.07 -49.87 30.40
C HIS A 8 33.33 -48.76 29.40
N SER A 9 32.85 -48.97 28.17
CA SER A 9 32.80 -47.94 27.16
C SER A 9 31.63 -47.00 27.44
N THR A 10 31.87 -45.92 28.12
CA THR A 10 30.94 -44.81 28.28
C THR A 10 30.86 -44.08 26.94
N ARG A 11 29.86 -44.39 26.14
CA ARG A 11 29.54 -43.61 24.96
C ARG A 11 28.90 -42.30 25.40
N LEU A 12 29.67 -41.25 25.33
CA LEU A 12 29.24 -39.88 25.50
C LEU A 12 28.39 -39.50 24.27
N MET A 13 27.09 -39.53 24.46
CA MET A 13 26.13 -39.15 23.43
C MET A 13 26.04 -37.62 23.43
N ALA A 14 26.83 -37.00 22.55
CA ALA A 14 26.75 -35.57 22.31
C ALA A 14 25.43 -35.28 21.57
N VAL A 15 24.45 -34.79 22.29
CA VAL A 15 23.21 -34.28 21.70
C VAL A 15 23.50 -32.90 21.10
N PHE A 16 23.73 -32.88 19.79
CA PHE A 16 23.75 -31.65 19.02
C PHE A 16 22.34 -31.07 18.97
N PHE A 17 22.06 -30.15 19.86
CA PHE A 17 20.87 -29.31 19.78
C PHE A 17 21.14 -28.26 18.68
N THR A 18 20.84 -28.60 17.43
CA THR A 18 20.78 -27.63 16.35
C THR A 18 19.54 -26.76 16.59
N ALA A 19 19.74 -25.63 17.28
CA ALA A 19 18.75 -24.58 17.33
C ALA A 19 18.58 -24.00 15.91
N LEU A 20 17.58 -24.50 15.21
CA LEU A 20 17.11 -23.91 13.96
C LEU A 20 16.47 -22.56 14.30
N PHE A 21 17.28 -21.52 14.31
CA PHE A 21 16.82 -20.14 14.43
C PHE A 21 16.09 -19.79 13.13
N THR A 22 14.82 -20.10 13.07
CA THR A 22 13.96 -19.59 12.00
C THR A 22 13.86 -18.07 12.16
N PHE A 23 14.66 -17.38 11.37
CA PHE A 23 14.54 -15.94 11.18
C PHE A 23 13.20 -15.70 10.48
N LEU A 24 12.13 -15.53 11.27
CA LEU A 24 10.92 -14.90 10.76
C LEU A 24 11.30 -13.46 10.44
N GLY A 25 11.79 -13.25 9.23
CA GLY A 25 11.90 -11.92 8.65
C GLY A 25 10.50 -11.34 8.64
N SER A 26 10.23 -10.38 9.53
CA SER A 26 9.04 -9.54 9.43
C SER A 26 9.14 -8.83 8.09
N ALA A 27 8.46 -9.32 7.06
CA ALA A 27 8.29 -8.57 5.83
C ALA A 27 7.54 -7.31 6.23
N ALA A 28 8.25 -6.19 6.31
CA ALA A 28 7.62 -4.89 6.42
C ALA A 28 6.64 -4.82 5.24
N ALA A 29 5.35 -4.76 5.53
CA ALA A 29 4.34 -4.63 4.50
C ALA A 29 4.66 -3.34 3.74
N ALA A 30 4.98 -3.47 2.45
CA ALA A 30 5.20 -2.30 1.61
C ALA A 30 3.94 -1.44 1.64
N GLU A 31 4.13 -0.13 1.74
CA GLU A 31 3.02 0.81 1.70
C GLU A 31 2.24 0.63 0.38
N PRO A 32 0.91 0.71 0.41
CA PRO A 32 0.12 0.54 -0.80
C PRO A 32 0.48 1.61 -1.83
N PRO A 33 0.52 1.24 -3.11
CA PRO A 33 0.90 2.16 -4.18
C PRO A 33 -0.09 3.31 -4.37
N VAL A 34 -1.29 3.18 -3.80
CA VAL A 34 -2.36 4.18 -3.87
C VAL A 34 -2.77 4.62 -2.48
N ASN A 35 -2.96 5.92 -2.32
CA ASN A 35 -3.42 6.52 -1.08
C ASN A 35 -4.87 6.14 -0.78
N THR A 36 -5.04 5.34 0.26
CA THR A 36 -6.33 4.92 0.82
C THR A 36 -6.51 5.43 2.25
N LEU A 37 -5.76 6.45 2.66
CA LEU A 37 -5.90 7.07 3.98
C LEU A 37 -7.21 7.85 4.08
N LYS A 38 -7.91 7.69 5.20
CA LYS A 38 -9.08 8.52 5.49
C LYS A 38 -8.67 9.91 5.97
N THR A 39 -9.28 10.92 5.38
CA THR A 39 -9.30 12.27 5.95
C THR A 39 -10.35 12.32 7.05
N SER A 40 -10.04 11.79 8.21
CA SER A 40 -10.95 11.74 9.35
C SER A 40 -10.17 11.99 10.66
N LEU A 41 -10.88 12.44 11.67
CA LEU A 41 -10.29 12.74 13.00
C LEU A 41 -9.60 11.51 13.62
N PHE A 42 -10.09 10.31 13.33
CA PHE A 42 -9.56 9.05 13.83
C PHE A 42 -8.64 8.33 12.84
N GLY A 43 -8.42 8.90 11.64
CA GLY A 43 -7.55 8.32 10.61
C GLY A 43 -8.02 6.95 10.13
N GLY A 44 -7.06 6.14 9.68
CA GLY A 44 -7.28 4.78 9.19
C GLY A 44 -7.18 4.68 7.67
N ARG A 45 -7.25 3.44 7.17
CA ARG A 45 -7.25 3.12 5.74
C ARG A 45 -8.64 2.66 5.30
N THR A 46 -8.92 2.84 4.04
CA THR A 46 -10.08 2.28 3.35
C THR A 46 -9.61 1.46 2.17
N ASP A 47 -10.54 0.96 1.38
CA ASP A 47 -10.28 0.40 0.06
C ASP A 47 -10.44 1.44 -1.07
N THR A 48 -10.75 2.70 -0.72
CA THR A 48 -11.07 3.78 -1.65
C THR A 48 -9.90 4.73 -1.83
N ALA A 49 -9.51 4.95 -3.08
CA ALA A 49 -8.46 5.88 -3.46
C ALA A 49 -8.89 7.33 -3.26
N ILE A 50 -7.92 8.18 -2.90
CA ILE A 50 -8.04 9.64 -2.90
C ILE A 50 -9.30 10.14 -2.17
N ASN A 51 -9.65 9.55 -1.05
CA ASN A 51 -10.87 9.85 -0.30
C ASN A 51 -12.18 9.76 -1.11
N GLY A 52 -12.16 9.07 -2.27
CA GLY A 52 -13.31 8.94 -3.14
C GLY A 52 -13.54 10.10 -4.09
N TYR A 53 -12.58 11.00 -4.25
CA TYR A 53 -12.64 12.07 -5.25
C TYR A 53 -12.35 11.54 -6.66
N ASP A 54 -12.99 12.17 -7.65
CA ASP A 54 -12.86 11.86 -9.07
C ASP A 54 -11.57 12.47 -9.63
N THR A 55 -10.57 11.62 -9.89
CA THR A 55 -9.27 12.08 -10.39
C THR A 55 -9.33 12.61 -11.81
N VAL A 56 -10.30 12.21 -12.64
CA VAL A 56 -10.50 12.74 -13.98
C VAL A 56 -11.02 14.17 -13.94
N ALA A 57 -11.87 14.50 -12.98
CA ALA A 57 -12.45 15.84 -12.84
C ALA A 57 -11.41 16.95 -12.63
N TYR A 58 -10.26 16.64 -12.02
CA TYR A 58 -9.16 17.60 -11.93
C TYR A 58 -8.66 18.05 -13.29
N PHE A 59 -8.67 17.15 -14.30
CA PHE A 59 -8.23 17.45 -15.66
C PHE A 59 -9.33 18.04 -16.52
N THR A 60 -10.57 17.60 -16.36
CA THR A 60 -11.70 18.02 -17.21
C THR A 60 -12.38 19.26 -16.70
N ASP A 61 -12.54 19.38 -15.39
CA ASP A 61 -13.31 20.44 -14.73
C ASP A 61 -12.44 21.41 -13.92
N ASN A 62 -11.14 21.09 -13.78
CA ASN A 62 -10.15 21.84 -12.97
C ASN A 62 -10.62 22.11 -11.54
N LYS A 63 -11.25 21.11 -10.93
CA LYS A 63 -11.76 21.18 -9.56
C LYS A 63 -11.93 19.80 -8.93
N PRO A 64 -11.88 19.69 -7.61
CA PRO A 64 -12.22 18.47 -6.89
C PRO A 64 -13.72 18.20 -7.00
N LEU A 65 -14.09 17.01 -7.44
CA LEU A 65 -15.46 16.50 -7.42
C LEU A 65 -15.49 15.19 -6.67
N GLU A 66 -16.45 15.03 -5.78
CA GLU A 66 -16.68 13.74 -5.12
C GLU A 66 -17.25 12.72 -6.12
N GLY A 67 -16.69 11.52 -6.08
CA GLY A 67 -17.19 10.39 -6.86
C GLY A 67 -18.42 9.77 -6.22
N ARG A 68 -19.22 9.11 -7.03
CA ARG A 68 -20.47 8.43 -6.64
C ARG A 68 -20.20 6.95 -6.35
N ASP A 69 -20.94 6.37 -5.41
CA ASP A 69 -20.79 4.96 -5.01
C ASP A 69 -21.17 3.95 -6.11
N ASN A 70 -21.95 4.37 -7.10
CA ASN A 70 -22.36 3.54 -8.23
C ASN A 70 -21.46 3.69 -9.47
N LEU A 71 -20.46 4.59 -9.45
CA LEU A 71 -19.51 4.83 -10.54
C LEU A 71 -18.08 4.52 -10.06
N VAL A 72 -17.77 3.24 -10.01
CA VAL A 72 -16.52 2.74 -9.38
C VAL A 72 -15.79 1.81 -10.32
N THR A 73 -14.46 1.83 -10.27
CA THR A 73 -13.60 0.80 -10.85
C THR A 73 -12.47 0.46 -9.87
N GLU A 74 -11.87 -0.72 -10.04
CA GLU A 74 -10.69 -1.13 -9.27
C GLU A 74 -9.44 -0.96 -10.12
N TRP A 75 -8.40 -0.36 -9.55
CA TRP A 75 -7.09 -0.24 -10.17
C TRP A 75 -6.00 -0.14 -9.09
N MET A 76 -4.90 -0.86 -9.27
CA MET A 76 -3.78 -0.95 -8.33
C MET A 76 -4.20 -1.24 -6.88
N GLY A 77 -5.17 -2.15 -6.71
CA GLY A 77 -5.63 -2.59 -5.40
C GLY A 77 -6.51 -1.61 -4.63
N ALA A 78 -6.99 -0.55 -5.28
CA ALA A 78 -7.89 0.43 -4.68
C ALA A 78 -9.14 0.66 -5.54
N LYS A 79 -10.23 1.08 -4.90
CA LYS A 79 -11.48 1.49 -5.56
C LYS A 79 -11.41 2.98 -5.90
N TRP A 80 -11.61 3.29 -7.15
CA TRP A 80 -11.65 4.65 -7.68
C TRP A 80 -13.08 5.04 -7.98
N LYS A 81 -13.53 6.18 -7.46
CA LYS A 81 -14.89 6.69 -7.64
C LYS A 81 -14.91 7.86 -8.61
N PHE A 82 -15.99 7.98 -9.38
CA PHE A 82 -16.14 9.03 -10.40
C PHE A 82 -17.45 9.76 -10.26
N ALA A 83 -17.45 11.05 -10.59
CA ALA A 83 -18.62 11.91 -10.54
C ALA A 83 -19.59 11.63 -11.71
N THR A 84 -19.04 11.22 -12.87
CA THR A 84 -19.78 10.95 -14.09
C THR A 84 -19.38 9.61 -14.73
N GLN A 85 -20.29 9.05 -15.53
CA GLN A 85 -20.00 7.85 -16.31
C GLN A 85 -18.87 8.12 -17.33
N ALA A 86 -18.84 9.31 -17.92
CA ALA A 86 -17.80 9.70 -18.87
C ALA A 86 -16.41 9.68 -18.23
N ASN A 87 -16.27 10.18 -17.01
CA ASN A 87 -15.00 10.17 -16.28
C ASN A 87 -14.56 8.75 -15.92
N LEU A 88 -15.50 7.89 -15.50
CA LEU A 88 -15.22 6.47 -15.27
C LEU A 88 -14.64 5.81 -16.53
N GLU A 89 -15.23 6.02 -17.69
CA GLU A 89 -14.76 5.43 -18.96
C GLU A 89 -13.40 6.02 -19.39
N LEU A 90 -13.18 7.32 -19.19
CA LEU A 90 -11.87 7.95 -19.44
C LEU A 90 -10.77 7.35 -18.57
N PHE A 91 -11.05 7.13 -17.29
CA PHE A 91 -10.11 6.51 -16.37
C PHE A 91 -9.80 5.06 -16.77
N LYS A 92 -10.84 4.26 -17.08
CA LYS A 92 -10.67 2.87 -17.52
C LYS A 92 -9.83 2.75 -18.79
N ALA A 93 -9.99 3.70 -19.72
CA ALA A 93 -9.24 3.72 -20.96
C ALA A 93 -7.75 4.04 -20.75
N ASN A 94 -7.42 4.90 -19.79
CA ASN A 94 -6.04 5.26 -19.49
C ASN A 94 -5.87 5.69 -18.01
N PRO A 95 -5.82 4.75 -17.09
CA PRO A 95 -5.73 5.07 -15.67
C PRO A 95 -4.43 5.80 -15.30
N GLU A 96 -3.32 5.47 -15.95
CA GLU A 96 -2.02 6.10 -15.67
C GLU A 96 -2.01 7.60 -15.99
N LYS A 97 -2.82 8.04 -16.95
CA LYS A 97 -2.95 9.45 -17.30
C LYS A 97 -3.64 10.25 -16.19
N TYR A 98 -4.64 9.64 -15.56
CA TYR A 98 -5.53 10.33 -14.63
C TYR A 98 -5.23 10.03 -13.16
N ALA A 99 -4.42 9.02 -12.89
CA ALA A 99 -3.95 8.75 -11.54
C ALA A 99 -2.97 9.82 -11.09
N PRO A 100 -3.05 10.26 -9.83
CA PRO A 100 -2.12 11.25 -9.32
C PRO A 100 -0.71 10.67 -9.20
N GLN A 101 0.28 11.55 -9.35
CA GLN A 101 1.66 11.21 -9.06
C GLN A 101 1.81 10.78 -7.60
N TYR A 102 2.80 9.97 -7.30
CA TYR A 102 3.04 9.46 -5.95
C TYR A 102 1.84 8.70 -5.36
N GLY A 103 0.97 8.08 -6.21
CA GLY A 103 -0.22 7.37 -5.76
C GLY A 103 -1.27 8.25 -5.08
N GLY A 104 -1.17 9.58 -5.18
CA GLY A 104 -2.05 10.52 -4.49
C GLY A 104 -1.72 10.74 -3.03
N TYR A 105 -0.52 10.40 -2.59
CA TYR A 105 0.00 10.84 -1.31
C TYR A 105 0.48 12.30 -1.40
N CYS A 106 0.52 12.99 -0.27
CA CYS A 106 1.05 14.35 -0.23
C CYS A 106 2.51 14.36 -0.68
N ALA A 107 2.81 15.10 -1.76
CA ALA A 107 4.16 15.15 -2.32
C ALA A 107 5.21 15.62 -1.31
N TYR A 108 4.88 16.62 -0.47
CA TYR A 108 5.75 17.08 0.59
C TYR A 108 5.98 16.01 1.65
N GLY A 109 4.93 15.27 2.05
CA GLY A 109 5.05 14.16 2.99
C GLY A 109 6.01 13.09 2.48
N ILE A 110 5.92 12.72 1.20
CA ILE A 110 6.82 11.74 0.57
C ILE A 110 8.29 12.20 0.67
N THR A 111 8.59 13.48 0.50
CA THR A 111 9.96 14.00 0.65
C THR A 111 10.48 13.94 2.09
N GLN A 112 9.62 13.73 3.07
CA GLN A 112 9.93 13.60 4.49
C GLN A 112 9.76 12.16 5.01
N ASP A 113 9.68 11.16 4.12
CA ASP A 113 9.38 9.76 4.44
C ASP A 113 8.10 9.59 5.30
N ALA A 114 7.13 10.48 5.10
CA ALA A 114 5.88 10.52 5.86
C ALA A 114 4.67 10.36 4.95
N LEU A 115 3.81 9.40 5.29
CA LEU A 115 2.52 9.23 4.63
C LEU A 115 1.48 10.10 5.34
N VAL A 116 1.21 11.25 4.78
CA VAL A 116 0.20 12.17 5.32
C VAL A 116 -1.06 12.17 4.45
N LYS A 117 -2.19 12.45 5.10
CA LYS A 117 -3.46 12.64 4.41
C LYS A 117 -3.36 13.80 3.43
N ILE A 118 -4.20 13.74 2.40
CA ILE A 118 -4.32 14.82 1.42
C ILE A 118 -5.54 15.68 1.70
N GLU A 119 -5.49 16.90 1.19
CA GLU A 119 -6.64 17.79 1.07
C GLU A 119 -6.96 17.87 -0.43
N PRO A 120 -8.08 17.29 -0.90
CA PRO A 120 -8.40 17.19 -2.33
C PRO A 120 -8.47 18.53 -3.06
N GLU A 121 -8.73 19.61 -2.34
CA GLU A 121 -8.74 20.99 -2.84
C GLU A 121 -7.33 21.54 -3.15
N GLN A 122 -6.31 20.93 -2.55
CA GLN A 122 -4.90 21.34 -2.70
C GLN A 122 -4.25 20.50 -3.79
N PHE A 123 -4.60 20.77 -5.04
CA PHE A 123 -4.07 20.03 -6.19
C PHE A 123 -3.34 20.94 -7.17
N THR A 124 -2.48 20.35 -7.98
CA THR A 124 -1.82 21.03 -9.09
C THR A 124 -1.70 20.06 -10.25
N ILE A 125 -2.03 20.52 -11.47
CA ILE A 125 -1.71 19.80 -12.69
C ILE A 125 -0.50 20.47 -13.33
N ARG A 126 0.59 19.72 -13.46
CA ARG A 126 1.80 20.17 -14.08
C ARG A 126 2.27 19.16 -15.13
N ASP A 127 2.55 19.64 -16.35
CA ASP A 127 2.99 18.81 -17.47
C ASP A 127 2.05 17.62 -17.75
N GLY A 128 0.72 17.85 -17.60
CA GLY A 128 -0.32 16.85 -17.77
C GLY A 128 -0.39 15.79 -16.68
N LYS A 129 0.19 16.04 -15.51
CA LYS A 129 0.20 15.14 -14.34
C LYS A 129 -0.42 15.82 -13.13
N LEU A 130 -1.24 15.06 -12.40
CA LEU A 130 -1.88 15.47 -11.15
C LEU A 130 -0.96 15.19 -9.96
#